data_ea033d90fd0badf7830d3ce146603285
#
_entry.id   ea033d90fd0badf7830d3ce146603285
#
_cell.length_a   1.000
_cell.length_b   1.000
_cell.length_c   1.000
_cell.angle_alpha   90.00
_cell.angle_beta   90.00
_cell.angle_gamma   90.00
#
_symmetry.space_group_name_H-M   'P 1'
#
loop_
_entity.id
_entity.type
_entity.pdbx_description
1 polymer ?
#
loop_
_entity_poly.entity_id
_entity_poly.type
_entity_poly.pdbx_seq_one_letter_code
_entity_poly.pdbx_strand_id
1 'polypeptide(L)'
;ALGVGTVLASLVGDRISRRIGPGPCLVLGFAVCGSGWLLVANVPAGPWGVAAFSLMLSLFGVGAVLIFINFLALRQAVTPEPLLGRMTSTMRWLILIPAGPGALLGGWLGEHVGLRAALVFAGSAALVLAAVAWRLPVIRGVRSLPKPVSVQATEALAEGTT
;
A
#
# COMPACT_ATOMS: atom_id res chain seq x y z
N ALA A 1 -6.84 -4.05 17.92
CA ALA A 1 -7.46 -3.36 16.76
C ALA A 1 -6.66 -3.64 15.48
N LEU A 2 -5.34 -3.32 15.45
CA LEU A 2 -4.49 -3.54 14.27
C LEU A 2 -4.53 -5.00 13.78
N GLY A 3 -4.38 -5.97 14.70
CA GLY A 3 -4.39 -7.40 14.37
C GLY A 3 -5.71 -7.87 13.77
N VAL A 4 -6.84 -7.34 14.21
CA VAL A 4 -8.15 -7.67 13.64
C VAL A 4 -8.22 -7.20 12.18
N GLY A 5 -7.79 -5.97 11.90
CA GLY A 5 -7.74 -5.44 10.54
C GLY A 5 -6.85 -6.27 9.61
N THR A 6 -5.66 -6.68 10.06
CA THR A 6 -4.74 -7.50 9.26
C THR A 6 -5.29 -8.90 8.98
N VAL A 7 -5.92 -9.55 9.95
CA VAL A 7 -6.56 -10.87 9.77
C VAL A 7 -7.73 -10.78 8.79
N LEU A 8 -8.62 -9.79 8.95
CA LEU A 8 -9.72 -9.58 8.01
C LEU A 8 -9.21 -9.30 6.59
N ALA A 9 -8.18 -8.49 6.47
CA ALA A 9 -7.58 -8.18 5.18
C ALA A 9 -6.92 -9.39 4.53
N SER A 10 -6.27 -10.27 5.28
CA SER A 10 -5.66 -11.48 4.74
C SER A 10 -6.71 -12.47 4.20
N LEU A 11 -7.87 -12.55 4.87
CA LEU A 11 -8.97 -13.44 4.46
C LEU A 11 -9.71 -12.95 3.21
N VAL A 12 -9.85 -11.63 3.07
CA VAL A 12 -10.66 -11.03 2.00
C VAL A 12 -9.79 -10.39 0.92
N GLY A 13 -8.57 -9.99 1.26
CA GLY A 13 -7.67 -9.25 0.38
C GLY A 13 -7.33 -9.97 -0.93
N ASP A 14 -7.13 -11.27 -0.85
CA ASP A 14 -6.89 -12.10 -2.04
C ASP A 14 -8.10 -12.13 -2.98
N ARG A 15 -9.33 -12.22 -2.43
CA ARG A 15 -10.55 -12.13 -3.24
C ARG A 15 -10.74 -10.75 -3.88
N ILE A 16 -10.45 -9.69 -3.13
CA ILE A 16 -10.53 -8.31 -3.64
C ILE A 16 -9.50 -8.13 -4.75
N SER A 17 -8.23 -8.52 -4.51
CA SER A 17 -7.16 -8.41 -5.48
C SER A 17 -7.45 -9.15 -6.80
N ARG A 18 -8.03 -10.35 -6.72
CA ARG A 18 -8.44 -11.11 -7.91
C ARG A 18 -9.59 -10.47 -8.68
N ARG A 19 -10.51 -9.78 -8.00
CA ARG A 19 -11.68 -9.15 -8.65
C ARG A 19 -11.35 -7.83 -9.32
N ILE A 20 -10.61 -6.97 -8.65
CA ILE A 20 -10.34 -5.60 -9.14
C ILE A 20 -8.96 -5.44 -9.76
N GLY A 21 -8.08 -6.42 -9.57
CA GLY A 21 -6.70 -6.40 -10.02
C GLY A 21 -5.73 -5.75 -9.04
N PRO A 22 -4.41 -6.06 -9.17
CA PRO A 22 -3.39 -5.61 -8.23
C PRO A 22 -3.18 -4.09 -8.24
N GLY A 23 -3.27 -3.43 -9.39
CA GLY A 23 -3.12 -1.97 -9.50
C GLY A 23 -4.21 -1.19 -8.75
N PRO A 24 -5.49 -1.36 -9.08
CA PRO A 24 -6.59 -0.74 -8.32
C PRO A 24 -6.60 -1.13 -6.84
N CYS A 25 -6.16 -2.33 -6.50
CA CYS A 25 -6.06 -2.78 -5.10
C CYS A 25 -5.01 -1.98 -4.31
N LEU A 26 -3.87 -1.63 -4.92
CA LEU A 26 -2.89 -0.73 -4.31
C LEU A 26 -3.49 0.66 -4.01
N VAL A 27 -4.21 1.22 -4.97
CA VAL A 27 -4.88 2.52 -4.79
C VAL A 27 -5.90 2.46 -3.67
N LEU A 28 -6.71 1.39 -3.61
CA LEU A 28 -7.66 1.15 -2.53
C LEU A 28 -6.96 1.09 -1.17
N GLY A 29 -5.83 0.39 -1.08
CA GLY A 29 -5.03 0.31 0.14
C GLY A 29 -4.59 1.68 0.65
N PHE A 30 -4.05 2.54 -0.22
CA PHE A 30 -3.67 3.92 0.14
C PHE A 30 -4.88 4.77 0.53
N ALA A 31 -6.01 4.63 -0.17
CA ALA A 31 -7.23 5.35 0.15
C ALA A 31 -7.79 4.96 1.52
N VAL A 32 -7.80 3.66 1.85
CA VAL A 32 -8.22 3.15 3.15
C VAL A 32 -7.30 3.64 4.27
N CYS A 33 -5.98 3.58 4.08
CA CYS A 33 -5.02 4.12 5.05
C CYS A 33 -5.23 5.63 5.27
N GLY A 34 -5.32 6.41 4.20
CA GLY A 34 -5.49 7.87 4.27
C GLY A 34 -6.80 8.28 4.95
N SER A 35 -7.90 7.60 4.64
CA SER A 35 -9.20 7.85 5.28
C SER A 35 -9.18 7.55 6.77
N GLY A 36 -8.49 6.50 7.20
CA GLY A 36 -8.31 6.18 8.61
C GLY A 36 -7.61 7.30 9.39
N TRP A 37 -6.52 7.86 8.86
CA TRP A 37 -5.82 8.99 9.46
C TRP A 37 -6.68 10.25 9.56
N LEU A 38 -7.42 10.59 8.51
CA LEU A 38 -8.32 11.74 8.51
C LEU A 38 -9.49 11.54 9.47
N LEU A 39 -9.99 10.32 9.62
CA LEU A 39 -11.05 10.01 10.57
C LEU A 39 -10.62 10.38 12.00
N VAL A 40 -9.44 9.91 12.44
CA VAL A 40 -8.93 10.24 13.79
C VAL A 40 -8.65 11.71 13.95
N ALA A 41 -8.15 12.38 12.93
CA ALA A 41 -7.89 13.81 12.98
C ALA A 41 -9.16 14.66 13.24
N ASN A 42 -10.33 14.16 12.88
CA ASN A 42 -11.60 14.89 12.99
C ASN A 42 -12.44 14.51 14.22
N VAL A 43 -12.07 13.50 14.97
CA VAL A 43 -12.80 13.09 16.17
C VAL A 43 -12.23 13.78 17.42
N PRO A 44 -13.09 14.35 18.30
CA PRO A 44 -12.65 14.98 19.54
C PRO A 44 -12.09 13.94 20.53
N ALA A 45 -11.22 14.40 21.44
CA ALA A 45 -10.68 13.60 22.51
C ALA A 45 -11.82 13.11 23.42
N GLY A 46 -11.80 11.79 23.76
CA GLY A 46 -12.83 11.17 24.61
C GLY A 46 -13.03 9.72 24.25
N PRO A 47 -14.09 9.09 24.78
CA PRO A 47 -14.38 7.67 24.48
C PRO A 47 -14.58 7.40 22.98
N TRP A 48 -15.16 8.34 22.25
CA TRP A 48 -15.27 8.30 20.79
C TRP A 48 -13.93 8.37 20.08
N GLY A 49 -12.95 9.10 20.65
CA GLY A 49 -11.57 9.15 20.16
C GLY A 49 -10.88 7.78 20.21
N VAL A 50 -11.08 7.03 21.28
CA VAL A 50 -10.55 5.66 21.41
C VAL A 50 -11.16 4.73 20.38
N ALA A 51 -12.47 4.80 20.17
CA ALA A 51 -13.14 4.01 19.13
C ALA A 51 -12.65 4.37 17.72
N ALA A 52 -12.53 5.66 17.41
CA ALA A 52 -12.01 6.14 16.14
C ALA A 52 -10.55 5.72 15.91
N PHE A 53 -9.71 5.78 16.95
CA PHE A 53 -8.33 5.32 16.89
C PHE A 53 -8.23 3.81 16.65
N SER A 54 -9.06 3.03 17.31
CA SER A 54 -9.14 1.57 17.11
C SER A 54 -9.60 1.23 15.68
N LEU A 55 -10.57 1.96 15.16
CA LEU A 55 -11.04 1.82 13.78
C LEU A 55 -9.94 2.21 12.78
N MET A 56 -9.24 3.32 13.01
CA MET A 56 -8.10 3.74 12.18
C MET A 56 -7.02 2.66 12.14
N LEU A 57 -6.63 2.09 13.28
CA LEU A 57 -5.65 1.01 13.32
C LEU A 57 -6.11 -0.21 12.52
N SER A 58 -7.40 -0.55 12.59
CA SER A 58 -7.96 -1.65 11.80
C SER A 58 -7.93 -1.34 10.30
N LEU A 59 -8.35 -0.13 9.90
CA LEU A 59 -8.30 0.32 8.50
C LEU A 59 -6.86 0.39 7.98
N PHE A 60 -5.94 0.89 8.79
CA PHE A 60 -4.51 0.89 8.46
C PHE A 60 -3.98 -0.54 8.25
N GLY A 61 -4.35 -1.48 9.12
CA GLY A 61 -4.01 -2.89 8.96
C GLY A 61 -4.53 -3.48 7.64
N VAL A 62 -5.79 -3.20 7.30
CA VAL A 62 -6.39 -3.61 6.02
C VAL A 62 -5.62 -3.01 4.84
N GLY A 63 -5.42 -1.70 4.83
CA GLY A 63 -4.74 -1.01 3.74
C GLY A 63 -3.29 -1.47 3.57
N ALA A 64 -2.56 -1.63 4.67
CA ALA A 64 -1.17 -2.09 4.66
C ALA A 64 -1.03 -3.49 4.07
N VAL A 65 -1.92 -4.43 4.44
CA VAL A 65 -1.93 -5.80 3.89
C VAL A 65 -2.24 -5.77 2.39
N LEU A 66 -3.25 -5.01 1.95
CA LEU A 66 -3.59 -4.89 0.54
C LEU A 66 -2.43 -4.33 -0.29
N ILE A 67 -1.75 -3.29 0.21
CA ILE A 67 -0.57 -2.70 -0.44
C ILE A 67 0.54 -3.75 -0.50
N PHE A 68 0.88 -4.37 0.62
CA PHE A 68 2.02 -5.25 0.74
C PHE A 68 1.89 -6.50 -0.14
N ILE A 69 0.74 -7.19 -0.11
CA ILE A 69 0.50 -8.39 -0.92
C ILE A 69 0.59 -8.06 -2.40
N ASN A 70 -0.10 -7.02 -2.86
CA ASN A 70 -0.12 -6.69 -4.28
C ASN A 70 1.22 -6.14 -4.78
N PHE A 71 1.91 -5.32 -3.98
CA PHE A 71 3.24 -4.83 -4.30
C PHE A 71 4.25 -5.97 -4.41
N LEU A 72 4.23 -6.92 -3.46
CA LEU A 72 5.13 -8.07 -3.48
C LEU A 72 4.85 -8.98 -4.68
N ALA A 73 3.58 -9.27 -4.96
CA ALA A 73 3.15 -10.09 -6.09
C ALA A 73 3.57 -9.49 -7.44
N LEU A 74 3.33 -8.18 -7.65
CA LEU A 74 3.75 -7.47 -8.85
C LEU A 74 5.27 -7.51 -9.03
N ARG A 75 6.02 -7.27 -7.96
CA ARG A 75 7.47 -7.30 -7.98
C ARG A 75 8.02 -8.68 -8.38
N GLN A 76 7.48 -9.75 -7.80
CA GLN A 76 7.90 -11.11 -8.10
C GLN A 76 7.56 -11.52 -9.53
N ALA A 77 6.44 -11.05 -10.06
CA ALA A 77 6.03 -11.36 -11.43
C ALA A 77 6.94 -10.75 -12.51
N VAL A 78 7.54 -9.58 -12.24
CA VAL A 78 8.36 -8.86 -13.24
C VAL A 78 9.87 -8.98 -13.04
N THR A 79 10.33 -9.64 -11.96
CA THR A 79 11.76 -9.71 -11.64
C THR A 79 12.27 -11.13 -11.84
N PRO A 80 13.31 -11.35 -12.69
CA PRO A 80 14.00 -12.64 -12.81
C PRO A 80 14.60 -13.09 -11.48
N GLU A 81 14.57 -14.40 -11.20
CA GLU A 81 15.03 -14.98 -9.93
C GLU A 81 16.44 -14.51 -9.49
N PRO A 82 17.46 -14.46 -10.39
CA PRO A 82 18.81 -14.05 -9.99
C PRO A 82 18.89 -12.59 -9.51
N LEU A 83 17.93 -11.74 -9.88
CA LEU A 83 17.90 -10.32 -9.55
C LEU A 83 17.02 -9.98 -8.35
N LEU A 84 16.26 -10.93 -7.82
CA LEU A 84 15.32 -10.72 -6.70
C LEU A 84 16.01 -10.14 -5.45
N GLY A 85 17.21 -10.58 -5.13
CA GLY A 85 17.98 -10.06 -3.99
C GLY A 85 18.36 -8.60 -4.16
N ARG A 86 18.92 -8.23 -5.31
CA ARG A 86 19.31 -6.84 -5.63
C ARG A 86 18.09 -5.92 -5.69
N MET A 87 17.02 -6.38 -6.33
CA MET A 87 15.75 -5.66 -6.40
C MET A 87 15.17 -5.40 -5.00
N THR A 88 15.20 -6.41 -4.12
CA THR A 88 14.72 -6.30 -2.74
C THR A 88 15.51 -5.25 -1.95
N SER A 89 16.83 -5.26 -2.05
CA SER A 89 17.70 -4.29 -1.38
C SER A 89 17.44 -2.86 -1.87
N THR A 90 17.36 -2.67 -3.19
CA THR A 90 17.08 -1.34 -3.78
C THR A 90 15.72 -0.81 -3.35
N MET A 91 14.68 -1.64 -3.40
CA MET A 91 13.33 -1.25 -2.96
C MET A 91 13.29 -0.91 -1.47
N ARG A 92 14.03 -1.64 -0.65
CA ARG A 92 14.12 -1.36 0.78
C ARG A 92 14.72 0.01 1.04
N TRP A 93 15.77 0.39 0.31
CA TRP A 93 16.37 1.73 0.37
C TRP A 93 15.39 2.81 -0.11
N LEU A 94 14.69 2.59 -1.22
CA LEU A 94 13.68 3.53 -1.73
C LEU A 94 12.53 3.77 -0.76
N ILE A 95 12.18 2.79 0.08
CA ILE A 95 11.16 2.95 1.12
C ILE A 95 11.74 3.66 2.35
N LEU A 96 12.98 3.33 2.76
CA LEU A 96 13.59 3.85 3.98
C LEU A 96 14.10 5.29 3.83
N ILE A 97 14.61 5.68 2.65
CA ILE A 97 15.11 7.04 2.40
C ILE A 97 14.04 8.11 2.70
N PRO A 98 12.82 8.04 2.16
CA PRO A 98 11.80 9.04 2.47
C PRO A 98 11.17 8.88 3.87
N ALA A 99 11.31 7.72 4.51
CA ALA A 99 10.74 7.48 5.83
C ALA A 99 11.38 8.36 6.92
N GLY A 100 12.71 8.58 6.86
CA GLY A 100 13.42 9.45 7.79
C GLY A 100 12.92 10.91 7.76
N PRO A 101 13.02 11.60 6.60
CA PRO A 101 12.46 12.94 6.43
C PRO A 101 10.95 13.01 6.75
N GLY A 102 10.18 11.98 6.38
CA GLY A 102 8.75 11.91 6.71
C GLY A 102 8.49 11.88 8.20
N ALA A 103 9.27 11.10 8.96
CA ALA A 103 9.16 11.04 10.42
C ALA A 103 9.54 12.38 11.08
N LEU A 104 10.60 13.04 10.58
CA LEU A 104 11.03 14.36 11.07
C LEU A 104 9.95 15.43 10.81
N LEU A 105 9.39 15.47 9.61
CA LEU A 105 8.29 16.39 9.27
C LEU A 105 7.06 16.12 10.13
N GLY A 106 6.67 14.86 10.30
CA GLY A 106 5.53 14.47 11.13
C GLY A 106 5.74 14.84 12.59
N GLY A 107 6.93 14.61 13.15
CA GLY A 107 7.30 15.00 14.50
C GLY A 107 7.29 16.51 14.68
N TRP A 108 7.92 17.25 13.78
CA TRP A 108 7.95 18.71 13.79
C TRP A 108 6.54 19.33 13.70
N LEU A 109 5.70 18.83 12.78
CA LEU A 109 4.30 19.25 12.69
C LEU A 109 3.53 18.95 13.99
N GLY A 110 3.73 17.77 14.56
CA GLY A 110 3.09 17.36 15.81
C GLY A 110 3.46 18.27 16.99
N GLU A 111 4.71 18.71 17.06
CA GLU A 111 5.23 19.56 18.13
C GLU A 111 4.82 21.02 17.97
N HIS A 112 4.93 21.60 16.77
CA HIS A 112 4.76 23.03 16.55
C HIS A 112 3.33 23.44 16.14
N VAL A 113 2.62 22.58 15.43
CA VAL A 113 1.27 22.86 14.91
C VAL A 113 0.20 22.03 15.62
N GLY A 114 0.62 20.89 16.18
CA GLY A 114 -0.23 19.97 16.92
C GLY A 114 -0.47 18.65 16.19
N LEU A 115 -0.75 17.64 17.00
CA LEU A 115 -0.92 16.25 16.52
C LEU A 115 -2.00 16.12 15.42
N ARG A 116 -3.07 16.91 15.52
CA ARG A 116 -4.14 16.92 14.52
C ARG A 116 -3.64 17.33 13.13
N ALA A 117 -2.77 18.33 13.07
CA ALA A 117 -2.17 18.79 11.81
C ALA A 117 -1.28 17.70 11.18
N ALA A 118 -0.49 17.00 12.00
CA ALA A 118 0.33 15.88 11.54
C ALA A 118 -0.53 14.74 10.97
N LEU A 119 -1.63 14.40 11.63
CA LEU A 119 -2.57 13.36 11.18
C LEU A 119 -3.27 13.77 9.86
N VAL A 120 -3.72 15.02 9.74
CA VAL A 120 -4.32 15.56 8.51
C VAL A 120 -3.30 15.54 7.38
N PHE A 121 -2.07 15.95 7.62
CA PHE A 121 -1.00 15.93 6.63
C PHE A 121 -0.74 14.50 6.13
N ALA A 122 -0.56 13.54 7.03
CA ALA A 122 -0.33 12.14 6.66
C ALA A 122 -1.51 11.54 5.87
N GLY A 123 -2.74 11.77 6.35
CA GLY A 123 -3.95 11.28 5.69
C GLY A 123 -4.17 11.90 4.31
N SER A 124 -4.00 13.23 4.19
CA SER A 124 -4.14 13.92 2.91
C SER A 124 -3.07 13.50 1.91
N ALA A 125 -1.81 13.34 2.34
CA ALA A 125 -0.73 12.87 1.49
C ALA A 125 -1.04 11.46 0.93
N ALA A 126 -1.53 10.55 1.75
CA ALA A 126 -1.92 9.20 1.31
C ALA A 126 -3.09 9.24 0.31
N LEU A 127 -4.09 10.11 0.52
CA LEU A 127 -5.22 10.27 -0.41
C LEU A 127 -4.79 10.92 -1.72
N VAL A 128 -3.89 11.90 -1.68
CA VAL A 128 -3.31 12.50 -2.89
C VAL A 128 -2.56 11.45 -3.69
N LEU A 129 -1.73 10.63 -3.04
CA LEU A 129 -1.06 9.52 -3.68
C LEU A 129 -2.04 8.54 -4.32
N ALA A 130 -3.12 8.18 -3.62
CA ALA A 130 -4.18 7.33 -4.15
C ALA A 130 -4.85 7.97 -5.38
N ALA A 131 -5.16 9.26 -5.32
CA ALA A 131 -5.79 9.99 -6.41
C ALA A 131 -4.86 10.11 -7.63
N VAL A 132 -3.59 10.43 -7.43
CA VAL A 132 -2.58 10.49 -8.50
C VAL A 132 -2.39 9.11 -9.13
N ALA A 133 -2.25 8.06 -8.31
CA ALA A 133 -2.12 6.70 -8.78
C ALA A 133 -3.35 6.25 -9.60
N TRP A 134 -4.55 6.67 -9.19
CA TRP A 134 -5.77 6.40 -9.94
C TRP A 134 -5.83 7.12 -11.29
N ARG A 135 -5.20 8.31 -11.40
CA ARG A 135 -5.12 9.06 -12.66
C ARG A 135 -4.13 8.43 -13.66
N LEU A 136 -3.19 7.63 -13.20
CA LEU A 136 -2.21 6.99 -14.06
C LEU A 136 -2.80 5.76 -14.74
N PRO A 137 -2.93 5.77 -16.09
CA PRO A 137 -3.54 4.65 -16.84
C PRO A 137 -2.74 3.36 -16.67
N VAL A 138 -1.43 3.47 -16.45
CA VAL A 138 -0.55 2.32 -16.20
C VAL A 138 -0.99 1.52 -14.96
N ILE A 139 -1.30 2.20 -13.85
CA ILE A 139 -1.72 1.53 -12.61
C ILE A 139 -3.13 0.95 -12.75
N ARG A 140 -4.04 1.69 -13.38
CA ARG A 140 -5.41 1.21 -13.64
C ARG A 140 -5.46 0.03 -14.60
N GLY A 141 -4.52 -0.03 -15.55
CA GLY A 141 -4.43 -1.07 -16.56
C GLY A 141 -3.91 -2.42 -16.02
N VAL A 142 -3.21 -2.43 -14.88
CA VAL A 142 -2.71 -3.67 -14.26
C VAL A 142 -3.86 -4.39 -13.55
N ARG A 143 -4.69 -5.08 -14.35
CA ARG A 143 -5.82 -5.88 -13.84
C ARG A 143 -5.48 -7.34 -13.60
N SER A 144 -4.37 -7.81 -14.17
CA SER A 144 -3.84 -9.17 -13.97
C SER A 144 -2.35 -9.11 -13.71
N LEU A 145 -1.84 -10.08 -12.95
CA LEU A 145 -0.41 -10.23 -12.79
C LEU A 145 0.19 -10.64 -14.14
N PRO A 146 1.31 -10.02 -14.58
CA PRO A 146 2.07 -10.49 -15.71
C PRO A 146 2.49 -11.95 -15.50
N LYS A 147 2.56 -12.75 -16.57
CA LYS A 147 3.13 -14.09 -16.47
C LYS A 147 4.57 -13.98 -15.96
N PRO A 148 5.01 -14.84 -15.03
CA PRO A 148 6.41 -14.86 -14.57
C PRO A 148 7.38 -14.95 -15.74
N VAL A 149 8.49 -14.22 -15.66
CA VAL A 149 9.51 -14.17 -16.71
C VAL A 149 10.04 -15.57 -17.05
N SER A 150 10.13 -16.45 -16.07
CA SER A 150 10.53 -17.85 -16.27
C SER A 150 9.58 -18.62 -17.19
N VAL A 151 8.27 -18.41 -17.05
CA VAL A 151 7.25 -19.08 -17.88
C VAL A 151 7.29 -18.52 -19.31
N GLN A 152 7.45 -17.22 -19.46
CA GLN A 152 7.59 -16.59 -20.78
C GLN A 152 8.82 -17.08 -21.55
N ALA A 153 9.95 -17.24 -20.85
CA ALA A 153 11.17 -17.77 -21.46
C ALA A 153 10.99 -19.24 -21.90
N THR A 154 10.27 -20.05 -21.14
CA THR A 154 10.01 -21.45 -21.48
C THR A 154 9.04 -21.54 -22.66
N GLU A 155 7.99 -20.70 -22.71
CA GLU A 155 7.06 -20.63 -23.84
C GLU A 155 7.78 -20.21 -25.14
N ALA A 156 8.65 -19.19 -25.08
CA ALA A 156 9.43 -18.73 -26.24
C ALA A 156 10.40 -19.79 -26.78
N LEU A 157 11.03 -20.59 -25.91
CA LEU A 157 11.88 -21.70 -26.32
C LEU A 157 11.09 -22.84 -26.97
N ALA A 158 9.87 -23.11 -26.51
CA ALA A 158 9.00 -24.12 -27.09
C ALA A 158 8.48 -23.73 -28.47
N GLU A 159 8.17 -22.44 -28.69
CA GLU A 159 7.72 -21.91 -29.98
C GLU A 159 8.86 -21.82 -31.02
N GLY A 160 10.11 -21.58 -30.58
CA GLY A 160 11.29 -21.52 -31.47
C GLY A 160 11.81 -22.87 -31.93
N THR A 161 11.27 -24.00 -31.42
CA THR A 161 11.65 -25.37 -31.78
C THR A 161 10.70 -26.04 -32.77
N THR A 162 9.65 -25.35 -33.24
CA THR A 162 8.74 -25.80 -34.28
C THR A 162 9.03 -25.13 -35.61
#